data_e79b97fc1718d610a5300f6d5654e72b
#
_entry.id   e79b97fc1718d610a5300f6d5654e72b
#
_cell.length_a   1.000
_cell.length_b   1.000
_cell.length_c   1.000
_cell.angle_alpha   90.00
_cell.angle_beta   90.00
_cell.angle_gamma   90.00
#
_symmetry.space_group_name_H-M   'P 1'
#
loop_
_entity.id
_entity.type
_entity.pdbx_description
1 polymer ?
#
loop_
_entity_poly.entity_id
_entity_poly.type
_entity_poly.pdbx_seq_one_letter_code
_entity_poly.pdbx_strand_id
1 'polypeptide(L)'
;VTNPFRQTRLVAAAFLLTALTAQAQVPGRQPHWTPDGNTLLTAEPGMISRNDMRTGQKTPFLSGTPLKQPGTDRPLQITDFALSADTNTVLVYTNTARVWRYNTRGDYYLLDRKTGQLRQIGKARPSQSLMFAKLSPDGKLVAYVSEHNLFVEDVATGRVTPLTTDGTNRLINGTFDWVYEEEFGCRDGFRWSPDSKQIAYWQVDASKIRDYLMLNTTDSVYSYVIPVEYPKVGQDPSPTRAGIVSVTGGPTRWLAIPGDSRQHYLTRMEWFPNGSSVILEQLNRKQNQSKLFVCNPTTGAANPIHTETNTTWIDSKARWNDGDPSGWEWLDGGKSFLWVSEKDGWRHIYRISADGKQETLLTPGNYDIASVELVDEPGKQVYFVASPDQPLQRYLYRTRLDGKGKATRVTPMGMAGTHTYTLSPGGKLALHGFSSYQTPPAREWINLPAHTPVN
;
A
#
# COMPACT_ATOMS: atom_id res chain seq x y z
N VAL A 1 -54.78 12.74 38.76
CA VAL A 1 -53.36 12.54 38.70
C VAL A 1 -52.97 12.46 37.23
N THR A 2 -52.52 13.56 36.67
CA THR A 2 -52.23 13.80 35.24
C THR A 2 -50.79 13.44 34.92
N ASN A 3 -50.62 12.64 33.91
CA ASN A 3 -49.34 12.26 33.36
C ASN A 3 -49.06 13.09 32.07
N PRO A 4 -47.97 13.87 31.95
CA PRO A 4 -47.67 14.55 30.71
C PRO A 4 -46.62 13.77 29.91
N PHE A 5 -47.02 13.08 28.85
CA PHE A 5 -46.13 12.60 27.82
C PHE A 5 -45.56 13.77 27.01
N ARG A 6 -44.31 14.06 27.18
CA ARG A 6 -43.53 14.89 26.24
C ARG A 6 -43.26 14.08 24.98
N GLN A 7 -43.78 14.52 23.88
CA GLN A 7 -43.45 14.04 22.54
C GLN A 7 -42.03 14.50 22.17
N THR A 8 -41.12 13.57 22.16
CA THR A 8 -39.79 13.77 21.54
C THR A 8 -39.91 13.46 20.05
N ARG A 9 -39.78 14.47 19.22
CA ARG A 9 -39.74 14.30 17.76
C ARG A 9 -38.46 13.53 17.39
N LEU A 10 -38.62 12.28 16.96
CA LEU A 10 -37.59 11.51 16.27
C LEU A 10 -37.43 12.11 14.88
N VAL A 11 -36.32 12.78 14.66
CA VAL A 11 -35.83 13.08 13.31
C VAL A 11 -35.23 11.78 12.78
N ALA A 12 -35.97 11.10 11.91
CA ALA A 12 -35.46 9.95 11.17
C ALA A 12 -34.45 10.43 10.10
N ALA A 13 -33.20 10.39 10.43
CA ALA A 13 -32.14 10.50 9.41
C ALA A 13 -32.15 9.20 8.59
N ALA A 14 -32.62 9.29 7.36
CA ALA A 14 -32.56 8.20 6.41
C ALA A 14 -31.09 7.94 6.03
N PHE A 15 -30.45 7.00 6.72
CA PHE A 15 -29.19 6.43 6.28
C PHE A 15 -29.48 5.55 5.06
N LEU A 16 -29.05 5.98 3.87
CA LEU A 16 -28.89 5.10 2.73
C LEU A 16 -27.82 4.06 3.10
N LEU A 17 -28.24 2.90 3.58
CA LEU A 17 -27.43 1.69 3.56
C LEU A 17 -27.23 1.30 2.08
N THR A 18 -26.18 1.80 1.44
CA THR A 18 -25.65 1.13 0.27
C THR A 18 -25.09 -0.19 0.76
N ALA A 19 -25.74 -1.29 0.41
CA ALA A 19 -25.19 -2.63 0.57
C ALA A 19 -23.82 -2.65 -0.10
N LEU A 20 -22.76 -2.63 0.69
CA LEU A 20 -21.42 -2.95 0.25
C LEU A 20 -21.45 -4.44 -0.11
N THR A 21 -21.76 -4.74 -1.37
CA THR A 21 -21.38 -6.03 -1.95
C THR A 21 -19.89 -6.16 -1.66
N ALA A 22 -19.47 -7.31 -1.14
CA ALA A 22 -18.08 -7.62 -0.87
C ALA A 22 -17.30 -7.57 -2.20
N GLN A 23 -16.94 -6.37 -2.63
CA GLN A 23 -16.00 -6.17 -3.73
C GLN A 23 -14.66 -6.63 -3.21
N ALA A 24 -14.00 -7.52 -3.96
CA ALA A 24 -12.65 -7.94 -3.66
C ALA A 24 -11.78 -6.68 -3.47
N GLN A 25 -11.10 -6.59 -2.33
CA GLN A 25 -10.30 -5.41 -2.01
C GLN A 25 -9.16 -5.27 -3.02
N VAL A 26 -8.97 -4.05 -3.51
CA VAL A 26 -7.76 -3.69 -4.24
C VAL A 26 -6.67 -3.43 -3.19
N PRO A 27 -5.51 -4.13 -3.27
CA PRO A 27 -4.45 -3.95 -2.29
C PRO A 27 -3.99 -2.49 -2.27
N GLY A 28 -3.80 -1.95 -1.07
CA GLY A 28 -3.22 -0.62 -0.90
C GLY A 28 -4.13 0.55 -1.25
N ARG A 29 -5.43 0.35 -1.45
CA ARG A 29 -6.38 1.44 -1.71
C ARG A 29 -6.42 2.39 -0.53
N GLN A 30 -5.61 3.44 -0.63
CA GLN A 30 -5.64 4.56 0.30
C GLN A 30 -6.68 5.59 -0.17
N PRO A 31 -7.34 6.30 0.74
CA PRO A 31 -8.17 7.42 0.37
C PRO A 31 -7.37 8.44 -0.44
N HIS A 32 -7.86 8.85 -1.61
CA HIS A 32 -7.20 9.85 -2.44
C HIS A 32 -7.44 11.26 -1.90
N TRP A 33 -6.70 11.64 -0.88
CA TRP A 33 -6.74 12.98 -0.32
C TRP A 33 -6.02 13.98 -1.21
N THR A 34 -6.53 15.19 -1.27
CA THR A 34 -5.72 16.33 -1.73
C THR A 34 -4.67 16.69 -0.66
N PRO A 35 -3.53 17.29 -1.05
CA PRO A 35 -2.44 17.59 -0.10
C PRO A 35 -2.83 18.50 1.07
N ASP A 36 -3.90 19.30 0.95
CA ASP A 36 -4.42 20.16 2.02
C ASP A 36 -5.16 19.39 3.11
N GLY A 37 -5.45 18.10 2.89
CA GLY A 37 -6.13 17.21 3.82
C GLY A 37 -7.60 17.54 4.06
N ASN A 38 -8.23 18.39 3.25
CA ASN A 38 -9.64 18.76 3.40
C ASN A 38 -10.55 18.12 2.35
N THR A 39 -10.01 17.75 1.20
CA THR A 39 -10.78 17.23 0.08
C THR A 39 -10.41 15.77 -0.19
N LEU A 40 -11.43 14.93 -0.29
CA LEU A 40 -11.30 13.53 -0.68
C LEU A 40 -11.76 13.34 -2.12
N LEU A 41 -10.91 12.73 -2.94
CA LEU A 41 -11.31 12.32 -4.29
C LEU A 41 -11.91 10.91 -4.23
N THR A 42 -13.07 10.74 -4.86
CA THR A 42 -13.77 9.45 -4.93
C THR A 42 -14.11 9.08 -6.36
N ALA A 43 -13.93 7.79 -6.69
CA ALA A 43 -14.31 7.25 -7.99
C ALA A 43 -15.75 6.73 -7.95
N GLU A 44 -16.50 7.04 -9.02
CA GLU A 44 -17.82 6.56 -9.35
C GLU A 44 -17.83 6.09 -10.82
N PRO A 45 -18.84 5.35 -11.27
CA PRO A 45 -18.93 4.95 -12.67
C PRO A 45 -18.82 6.16 -13.61
N GLY A 46 -17.74 6.20 -14.41
CA GLY A 46 -17.45 7.26 -15.36
C GLY A 46 -17.04 8.62 -14.77
N MET A 47 -16.86 8.74 -13.47
CA MET A 47 -16.60 10.02 -12.83
C MET A 47 -15.61 9.91 -11.66
N ILE A 48 -14.82 10.96 -11.47
CA ILE A 48 -14.10 11.22 -10.22
C ILE A 48 -14.62 12.53 -9.64
N SER A 49 -14.98 12.53 -8.37
CA SER A 49 -15.56 13.67 -7.66
C SER A 49 -14.63 14.16 -6.56
N ARG A 50 -14.67 15.48 -6.33
CA ARG A 50 -14.11 16.12 -5.14
C ARG A 50 -15.19 16.21 -4.07
N ASN A 51 -14.89 15.74 -2.89
CA ASN A 51 -15.74 15.88 -1.74
C ASN A 51 -15.02 16.74 -0.71
N ASP A 52 -15.48 17.95 -0.50
CA ASP A 52 -15.03 18.78 0.61
C ASP A 52 -15.58 18.20 1.90
N MET A 53 -14.70 17.69 2.75
CA MET A 53 -15.09 16.94 3.93
C MET A 53 -15.59 17.84 5.07
N ARG A 54 -15.37 19.16 4.98
CA ARG A 54 -15.86 20.13 5.98
C ARG A 54 -17.25 20.66 5.68
N THR A 55 -17.52 20.88 4.39
CA THR A 55 -18.79 21.47 3.95
C THR A 55 -19.77 20.43 3.41
N GLY A 56 -19.31 19.21 3.16
CA GLY A 56 -20.08 18.16 2.49
C GLY A 56 -20.32 18.44 0.98
N GLN A 57 -19.72 19.50 0.44
CA GLN A 57 -19.91 19.85 -0.96
C GLN A 57 -19.21 18.86 -1.88
N LYS A 58 -19.96 18.31 -2.84
CA LYS A 58 -19.47 17.44 -3.88
C LYS A 58 -19.43 18.15 -5.22
N THR A 59 -18.26 18.14 -5.87
CA THR A 59 -18.05 18.74 -7.20
C THR A 59 -17.31 17.78 -8.11
N PRO A 60 -17.53 17.81 -9.45
CA PRO A 60 -16.74 17.00 -10.36
C PRO A 60 -15.25 17.36 -10.29
N PHE A 61 -14.39 16.34 -10.21
CA PHE A 61 -12.93 16.51 -10.38
C PHE A 61 -12.56 16.49 -11.86
N LEU A 62 -13.25 15.68 -12.65
CA LEU A 62 -13.15 15.65 -14.09
C LEU A 62 -14.26 16.53 -14.65
N SER A 63 -13.88 17.52 -15.46
CA SER A 63 -14.85 18.36 -16.19
C SER A 63 -15.31 17.61 -17.44
N GLY A 64 -16.61 17.63 -17.73
CA GLY A 64 -17.17 17.16 -19.00
C GLY A 64 -18.07 15.91 -18.86
N THR A 65 -18.25 15.23 -19.99
CA THR A 65 -19.08 14.03 -20.08
C THR A 65 -18.46 12.88 -19.26
N PRO A 66 -19.25 12.05 -18.58
CA PRO A 66 -18.75 10.88 -17.88
C PRO A 66 -17.90 10.01 -18.81
N LEU A 67 -16.77 9.50 -18.28
CA LEU A 67 -15.90 8.60 -19.02
C LEU A 67 -16.67 7.34 -19.41
N LYS A 68 -16.61 7.02 -20.70
CA LYS A 68 -17.25 5.82 -21.24
C LYS A 68 -16.24 4.71 -21.46
N GLN A 69 -16.70 3.49 -21.30
CA GLN A 69 -15.94 2.31 -21.72
C GLN A 69 -15.75 2.39 -23.24
N PRO A 70 -14.51 2.26 -23.76
CA PRO A 70 -14.23 2.38 -25.17
C PRO A 70 -15.12 1.49 -26.04
N GLY A 71 -15.69 2.05 -27.10
CA GLY A 71 -16.60 1.36 -28.02
C GLY A 71 -18.02 1.13 -27.51
N THR A 72 -18.38 1.70 -26.35
CA THR A 72 -19.73 1.56 -25.77
C THR A 72 -20.26 2.90 -25.22
N ASP A 73 -21.57 2.96 -24.94
CA ASP A 73 -22.19 4.06 -24.20
C ASP A 73 -22.21 3.86 -22.69
N ARG A 74 -21.63 2.76 -22.18
CA ARG A 74 -21.64 2.45 -20.75
C ARG A 74 -20.58 3.27 -20.02
N PRO A 75 -20.88 3.77 -18.80
CA PRO A 75 -19.88 4.42 -17.96
C PRO A 75 -18.70 3.50 -17.66
N LEU A 76 -17.48 4.03 -17.72
CA LEU A 76 -16.27 3.30 -17.34
C LEU A 76 -16.31 2.99 -15.84
N GLN A 77 -16.19 1.71 -15.49
CA GLN A 77 -16.13 1.29 -14.09
C GLN A 77 -14.73 1.60 -13.55
N ILE A 78 -14.60 2.64 -12.74
CA ILE A 78 -13.32 3.06 -12.16
C ILE A 78 -13.15 2.31 -10.83
N THR A 79 -12.24 1.33 -10.81
CA THR A 79 -11.94 0.58 -9.59
C THR A 79 -11.00 1.38 -8.71
N ASP A 80 -9.98 2.00 -9.29
CA ASP A 80 -9.03 2.86 -8.62
C ASP A 80 -8.41 3.86 -9.62
N PHE A 81 -7.67 4.85 -9.13
CA PHE A 81 -6.98 5.83 -9.99
C PHE A 81 -5.75 6.42 -9.28
N ALA A 82 -4.83 6.95 -10.06
CA ALA A 82 -3.70 7.71 -9.56
C ALA A 82 -3.53 8.99 -10.38
N LEU A 83 -2.96 10.02 -9.77
CA LEU A 83 -2.71 11.31 -10.41
C LEU A 83 -1.21 11.48 -10.67
N SER A 84 -0.86 12.11 -11.79
CA SER A 84 0.48 12.69 -11.96
C SER A 84 0.71 13.82 -10.94
N ALA A 85 1.98 14.14 -10.66
CA ALA A 85 2.34 15.19 -9.71
C ALA A 85 1.70 16.55 -10.05
N ASP A 86 1.56 16.89 -11.33
CA ASP A 86 0.90 18.10 -11.82
C ASP A 86 -0.64 17.96 -11.92
N THR A 87 -1.18 16.80 -11.57
CA THR A 87 -2.60 16.41 -11.61
C THR A 87 -3.25 16.48 -13.01
N ASN A 88 -2.48 16.62 -14.09
CA ASN A 88 -3.00 16.70 -15.46
C ASN A 88 -3.31 15.33 -16.06
N THR A 89 -2.56 14.30 -15.67
CA THR A 89 -2.76 12.92 -16.12
C THR A 89 -3.38 12.10 -15.00
N VAL A 90 -4.46 11.39 -15.33
CA VAL A 90 -5.08 10.41 -14.41
C VAL A 90 -4.86 9.02 -14.98
N LEU A 91 -4.23 8.17 -14.19
CA LEU A 91 -4.13 6.74 -14.47
C LEU A 91 -5.34 6.05 -13.86
N VAL A 92 -6.20 5.49 -14.69
CA VAL A 92 -7.45 4.82 -14.28
C VAL A 92 -7.27 3.31 -14.32
N TYR A 93 -7.62 2.63 -13.23
CA TYR A 93 -7.65 1.18 -13.10
C TYR A 93 -9.09 0.66 -13.22
N THR A 94 -9.31 -0.32 -14.08
CA THR A 94 -10.64 -0.85 -14.42
C THR A 94 -10.59 -2.30 -14.87
N ASN A 95 -11.75 -2.90 -15.16
CA ASN A 95 -11.88 -4.27 -15.71
C ASN A 95 -10.99 -5.27 -14.98
N THR A 96 -11.10 -5.29 -13.65
CA THR A 96 -10.16 -6.02 -12.80
C THR A 96 -10.41 -7.52 -12.77
N ALA A 97 -9.34 -8.28 -12.59
CA ALA A 97 -9.39 -9.72 -12.39
C ALA A 97 -8.66 -10.13 -11.11
N ARG A 98 -9.19 -11.17 -10.48
CA ARG A 98 -8.63 -11.69 -9.24
C ARG A 98 -7.35 -12.49 -9.49
N VAL A 99 -6.34 -12.24 -8.61
CA VAL A 99 -5.19 -13.11 -8.38
C VAL A 99 -5.22 -13.46 -6.91
N TRP A 100 -5.29 -14.76 -6.56
CA TRP A 100 -5.46 -15.23 -5.19
C TRP A 100 -6.65 -14.54 -4.46
N ARG A 101 -6.39 -13.64 -3.53
CA ARG A 101 -7.41 -12.94 -2.73
C ARG A 101 -7.81 -11.59 -3.28
N TYR A 102 -6.94 -10.95 -4.09
CA TYR A 102 -7.09 -9.57 -4.50
C TYR A 102 -7.24 -9.40 -6.00
N ASN A 103 -7.93 -8.35 -6.40
CA ASN A 103 -8.00 -7.91 -7.80
C ASN A 103 -6.74 -7.09 -8.10
N THR A 104 -5.67 -7.77 -8.55
CA THR A 104 -4.38 -7.15 -8.86
C THR A 104 -4.07 -7.09 -10.35
N ARG A 105 -4.87 -7.74 -11.19
CA ARG A 105 -4.82 -7.62 -12.66
C ARG A 105 -5.99 -6.82 -13.17
N GLY A 106 -5.80 -6.13 -14.29
CA GLY A 106 -6.86 -5.38 -14.94
C GLY A 106 -6.39 -4.64 -16.17
N ASP A 107 -7.24 -3.77 -16.67
CA ASP A 107 -6.92 -2.82 -17.72
C ASP A 107 -6.68 -1.43 -17.14
N TYR A 108 -5.82 -0.67 -17.78
CA TYR A 108 -5.49 0.68 -17.35
C TYR A 108 -5.64 1.67 -18.50
N TYR A 109 -6.06 2.88 -18.14
CA TYR A 109 -6.21 3.99 -19.09
C TYR A 109 -5.52 5.23 -18.54
N LEU A 110 -4.92 6.01 -19.44
CA LEU A 110 -4.49 7.37 -19.18
C LEU A 110 -5.56 8.34 -19.66
N LEU A 111 -5.97 9.23 -18.79
CA LEU A 111 -6.84 10.34 -19.08
C LEU A 111 -6.05 11.63 -19.02
N ASP A 112 -5.99 12.36 -20.12
CA ASP A 112 -5.55 13.77 -20.14
C ASP A 112 -6.71 14.65 -19.69
N ARG A 113 -6.57 15.32 -18.55
CA ARG A 113 -7.62 16.14 -17.95
C ARG A 113 -7.93 17.41 -18.73
N LYS A 114 -6.97 17.93 -19.50
CA LYS A 114 -7.15 19.17 -20.28
C LYS A 114 -7.95 18.93 -21.55
N THR A 115 -7.67 17.80 -22.20
CA THR A 115 -8.31 17.45 -23.48
C THR A 115 -9.50 16.51 -23.32
N GLY A 116 -9.61 15.82 -22.18
CA GLY A 116 -10.59 14.74 -21.95
C GLY A 116 -10.26 13.45 -22.72
N GLN A 117 -9.08 13.35 -23.35
CA GLN A 117 -8.69 12.18 -24.12
C GLN A 117 -8.38 11.01 -23.19
N LEU A 118 -9.02 9.86 -23.47
CA LEU A 118 -8.81 8.60 -22.76
C LEU A 118 -8.05 7.62 -23.68
N ARG A 119 -6.91 7.09 -23.22
CA ARG A 119 -6.09 6.13 -23.96
C ARG A 119 -5.77 4.90 -23.11
N GLN A 120 -6.01 3.73 -23.65
CA GLN A 120 -5.59 2.48 -23.00
C GLN A 120 -4.06 2.33 -23.08
N ILE A 121 -3.41 1.97 -21.95
CA ILE A 121 -2.01 1.55 -21.94
C ILE A 121 -1.92 0.05 -22.09
N GLY A 122 -0.75 -0.43 -22.55
CA GLY A 122 -0.53 -1.86 -22.76
C GLY A 122 -1.52 -2.48 -23.76
N LYS A 123 -2.04 -1.72 -24.75
CA LYS A 123 -3.07 -2.17 -25.70
C LYS A 123 -2.72 -3.46 -26.45
N ALA A 124 -1.43 -3.74 -26.64
CA ALA A 124 -0.95 -4.97 -27.28
C ALA A 124 -0.84 -6.16 -26.31
N ARG A 125 -1.13 -5.97 -25.02
CA ARG A 125 -1.13 -7.03 -24.01
C ARG A 125 -2.55 -7.64 -23.91
N PRO A 126 -2.65 -8.88 -23.40
CA PRO A 126 -3.96 -9.48 -23.15
C PRO A 126 -4.81 -8.60 -22.24
N SER A 127 -6.12 -8.58 -22.47
CA SER A 127 -7.05 -7.89 -21.56
C SER A 127 -6.94 -8.45 -20.15
N GLN A 128 -7.06 -7.59 -19.15
CA GLN A 128 -6.93 -7.93 -17.73
C GLN A 128 -5.56 -8.53 -17.35
N SER A 129 -4.49 -8.26 -18.10
CA SER A 129 -3.15 -8.78 -17.78
C SER A 129 -2.24 -7.81 -17.09
N LEU A 130 -2.54 -6.51 -17.09
CA LEU A 130 -1.67 -5.50 -16.49
C LEU A 130 -1.80 -5.51 -14.96
N MET A 131 -0.65 -5.38 -14.29
CA MET A 131 -0.55 -5.32 -12.82
C MET A 131 0.25 -4.11 -12.38
N PHE A 132 -0.23 -3.46 -11.32
CA PHE A 132 0.47 -2.39 -10.59
C PHE A 132 0.98 -1.25 -11.47
N ALA A 133 0.22 -0.83 -12.47
CA ALA A 133 0.62 0.30 -13.30
C ALA A 133 0.84 1.57 -12.46
N LYS A 134 1.98 2.25 -12.68
CA LYS A 134 2.38 3.46 -11.94
C LYS A 134 3.00 4.49 -12.88
N LEU A 135 2.55 5.73 -12.76
CA LEU A 135 3.22 6.86 -13.40
C LEU A 135 4.63 7.06 -12.83
N SER A 136 5.57 7.46 -13.68
CA SER A 136 6.87 7.95 -13.22
C SER A 136 6.70 9.23 -12.38
N PRO A 137 7.63 9.55 -11.47
CA PRO A 137 7.58 10.79 -10.68
C PRO A 137 7.41 12.07 -11.51
N ASP A 138 8.00 12.13 -12.71
CA ASP A 138 7.85 13.27 -13.64
C ASP A 138 6.59 13.21 -14.52
N GLY A 139 5.78 12.14 -14.40
CA GLY A 139 4.53 11.95 -15.13
C GLY A 139 4.66 11.64 -16.63
N LYS A 140 5.88 11.45 -17.15
CA LYS A 140 6.11 11.25 -18.60
C LYS A 140 6.04 9.79 -19.03
N LEU A 141 6.21 8.88 -18.11
CA LEU A 141 6.22 7.44 -18.36
C LEU A 141 5.20 6.75 -17.44
N VAL A 142 4.77 5.57 -17.85
CA VAL A 142 4.01 4.65 -17.00
C VAL A 142 4.64 3.27 -17.07
N ALA A 143 4.93 2.67 -15.91
CA ALA A 143 5.42 1.30 -15.82
C ALA A 143 4.33 0.36 -15.36
N TYR A 144 4.36 -0.87 -15.84
CA TYR A 144 3.44 -1.94 -15.45
C TYR A 144 4.07 -3.32 -15.66
N VAL A 145 3.53 -4.32 -15.00
CA VAL A 145 3.84 -5.73 -15.26
C VAL A 145 2.72 -6.35 -16.08
N SER A 146 3.08 -7.17 -17.06
CA SER A 146 2.15 -8.03 -17.78
C SER A 146 2.85 -9.34 -18.12
N GLU A 147 2.17 -10.47 -17.90
CA GLU A 147 2.71 -11.80 -18.18
C GLU A 147 4.12 -12.00 -17.62
N HIS A 148 4.30 -11.60 -16.35
CA HIS A 148 5.56 -11.70 -15.58
C HIS A 148 6.77 -10.94 -16.18
N ASN A 149 6.50 -9.95 -17.04
CA ASN A 149 7.51 -9.03 -17.56
C ASN A 149 7.17 -7.59 -17.25
N LEU A 150 8.21 -6.78 -17.03
CA LEU A 150 8.13 -5.37 -16.73
C LEU A 150 8.24 -4.54 -18.01
N PHE A 151 7.36 -3.57 -18.16
CA PHE A 151 7.28 -2.66 -19.30
C PHE A 151 7.23 -1.22 -18.85
N VAL A 152 7.73 -0.33 -19.70
CA VAL A 152 7.52 1.13 -19.60
C VAL A 152 6.88 1.62 -20.88
N GLU A 153 5.88 2.48 -20.76
CA GLU A 153 5.20 3.12 -21.88
C GLU A 153 5.29 4.63 -21.75
N ASP A 154 5.63 5.31 -22.84
CA ASP A 154 5.67 6.77 -22.92
C ASP A 154 4.25 7.34 -22.93
N VAL A 155 3.96 8.27 -22.02
CA VAL A 155 2.62 8.82 -21.82
C VAL A 155 2.16 9.61 -23.05
N ALA A 156 3.04 10.35 -23.73
CA ALA A 156 2.67 11.19 -24.88
C ALA A 156 2.54 10.38 -26.17
N THR A 157 3.47 9.45 -26.41
CA THR A 157 3.56 8.74 -27.71
C THR A 157 2.92 7.35 -27.70
N GLY A 158 2.78 6.73 -26.53
CA GLY A 158 2.35 5.34 -26.39
C GLY A 158 3.42 4.31 -26.78
N ARG A 159 4.68 4.74 -26.97
CA ARG A 159 5.78 3.82 -27.27
C ARG A 159 6.08 2.95 -26.05
N VAL A 160 6.06 1.63 -26.25
CA VAL A 160 6.34 0.64 -25.22
C VAL A 160 7.78 0.16 -25.31
N THR A 161 8.47 0.11 -24.18
CA THR A 161 9.81 -0.46 -24.01
C THR A 161 9.72 -1.62 -23.04
N PRO A 162 9.99 -2.88 -23.46
CA PRO A 162 10.13 -3.99 -22.52
C PRO A 162 11.44 -3.81 -21.72
N LEU A 163 11.33 -3.92 -20.39
CA LEU A 163 12.50 -3.88 -19.50
C LEU A 163 12.99 -5.28 -19.16
N THR A 164 12.11 -6.26 -19.14
CA THR A 164 12.43 -7.69 -19.02
C THR A 164 11.71 -8.48 -20.11
N THR A 165 12.29 -9.63 -20.51
CA THR A 165 11.73 -10.50 -21.56
C THR A 165 11.83 -11.98 -21.24
N ASP A 166 12.37 -12.30 -20.06
CA ASP A 166 12.64 -13.64 -19.57
C ASP A 166 11.51 -14.20 -18.67
N GLY A 167 10.46 -13.41 -18.44
CA GLY A 167 9.33 -13.78 -17.61
C GLY A 167 8.57 -15.00 -18.14
N THR A 168 8.26 -15.91 -17.24
CA THR A 168 7.42 -17.11 -17.47
C THR A 168 6.45 -17.26 -16.32
N ASN A 169 5.56 -18.26 -16.37
CA ASN A 169 4.68 -18.55 -15.22
C ASN A 169 5.43 -18.84 -13.92
N ARG A 170 6.74 -19.15 -14.01
CA ARG A 170 7.57 -19.51 -12.85
C ARG A 170 8.81 -18.63 -12.65
N LEU A 171 9.14 -17.78 -13.62
CA LEU A 171 10.15 -16.72 -13.46
C LEU A 171 9.41 -15.38 -13.51
N ILE A 172 9.28 -14.75 -12.35
CA ILE A 172 8.38 -13.64 -12.13
C ILE A 172 9.17 -12.35 -11.95
N ASN A 173 8.99 -11.38 -12.86
CA ASN A 173 9.60 -10.05 -12.77
C ASN A 173 8.58 -9.01 -12.32
N GLY A 174 8.92 -8.21 -11.31
CA GLY A 174 8.15 -7.05 -10.88
C GLY A 174 6.84 -7.35 -10.12
N THR A 175 6.59 -8.63 -9.81
CA THR A 175 5.56 -9.11 -8.90
C THR A 175 6.11 -10.29 -8.10
N PHE A 176 5.26 -11.02 -7.38
CA PHE A 176 5.69 -12.06 -6.45
C PHE A 176 4.96 -13.37 -6.69
N ASP A 177 5.49 -14.46 -6.13
CA ASP A 177 4.83 -15.76 -6.06
C ASP A 177 3.85 -15.82 -4.89
N TRP A 178 3.17 -16.96 -4.76
CA TRP A 178 2.19 -17.18 -3.71
C TRP A 178 2.77 -17.01 -2.29
N VAL A 179 4.00 -17.49 -2.05
CA VAL A 179 4.62 -17.42 -0.71
C VAL A 179 4.86 -15.99 -0.29
N TYR A 180 5.43 -15.16 -1.14
CA TYR A 180 5.67 -13.76 -0.83
C TYR A 180 4.37 -12.97 -0.60
N GLU A 181 3.32 -13.29 -1.35
CA GLU A 181 2.02 -12.66 -1.12
C GLU A 181 1.39 -13.12 0.20
N GLU A 182 1.40 -14.42 0.49
CA GLU A 182 0.74 -14.98 1.68
C GLU A 182 1.48 -14.66 2.97
N GLU A 183 2.81 -14.85 3.00
CA GLU A 183 3.62 -14.71 4.21
C GLU A 183 3.98 -13.26 4.52
N PHE A 184 4.28 -12.47 3.48
CA PHE A 184 4.78 -11.10 3.65
C PHE A 184 3.82 -10.02 3.14
N GLY A 185 2.73 -10.38 2.50
CA GLY A 185 1.81 -9.42 1.86
C GLY A 185 2.39 -8.72 0.62
N CYS A 186 3.53 -9.18 0.11
CA CYS A 186 4.18 -8.59 -1.04
C CYS A 186 3.44 -8.90 -2.35
N ARG A 187 3.08 -7.86 -3.11
CA ARG A 187 2.35 -7.99 -4.38
C ARG A 187 2.95 -7.11 -5.47
N ASP A 188 3.20 -5.85 -5.15
CA ASP A 188 3.76 -4.82 -6.03
C ASP A 188 5.29 -4.87 -5.97
N GLY A 189 5.91 -5.46 -6.98
CA GLY A 189 7.32 -5.84 -6.99
C GLY A 189 8.24 -4.91 -7.77
N PHE A 190 7.92 -3.61 -7.93
CA PHE A 190 8.85 -2.65 -8.54
C PHE A 190 8.70 -1.22 -8.00
N ARG A 191 9.78 -0.44 -8.07
CA ARG A 191 9.86 0.93 -7.56
C ARG A 191 10.53 1.85 -8.57
N TRP A 192 9.89 2.98 -8.87
CA TRP A 192 10.48 4.05 -9.67
C TRP A 192 11.62 4.73 -8.91
N SER A 193 12.73 5.02 -9.60
CA SER A 193 13.69 5.99 -9.07
C SER A 193 13.09 7.40 -9.04
N PRO A 194 13.47 8.25 -8.06
CA PRO A 194 12.92 9.61 -7.93
C PRO A 194 13.17 10.49 -9.16
N ASP A 195 14.22 10.23 -9.94
CA ASP A 195 14.55 10.93 -11.17
C ASP A 195 13.87 10.37 -12.43
N SER A 196 12.99 9.38 -12.28
CA SER A 196 12.24 8.73 -13.38
C SER A 196 13.09 7.98 -14.41
N LYS A 197 14.38 7.69 -14.12
CA LYS A 197 15.29 7.09 -15.12
C LYS A 197 15.51 5.60 -14.94
N GLN A 198 15.19 5.05 -13.79
CA GLN A 198 15.44 3.66 -13.44
C GLN A 198 14.24 3.06 -12.69
N ILE A 199 14.19 1.74 -12.72
CA ILE A 199 13.27 0.95 -11.91
C ILE A 199 14.07 -0.09 -11.14
N ALA A 200 13.86 -0.14 -9.82
CA ALA A 200 14.27 -1.24 -8.97
C ALA A 200 13.14 -2.27 -8.94
N TYR A 201 13.46 -3.56 -9.09
CA TYR A 201 12.43 -4.61 -9.12
C TYR A 201 12.92 -5.92 -8.51
N TRP A 202 11.99 -6.74 -8.06
CA TRP A 202 12.24 -8.11 -7.65
C TRP A 202 12.05 -9.09 -8.81
N GLN A 203 12.90 -10.10 -8.84
CA GLN A 203 12.70 -11.29 -9.65
C GLN A 203 12.62 -12.51 -8.72
N VAL A 204 11.56 -13.31 -8.88
CA VAL A 204 11.30 -14.53 -8.10
C VAL A 204 11.34 -15.71 -9.05
N ASP A 205 12.14 -16.74 -8.73
CA ASP A 205 12.25 -17.97 -9.52
C ASP A 205 11.55 -19.14 -8.82
N ALA A 206 10.29 -19.39 -9.18
CA ALA A 206 9.50 -20.51 -8.70
C ALA A 206 9.66 -21.80 -9.53
N SER A 207 10.64 -21.87 -10.44
CA SER A 207 10.79 -23.02 -11.37
C SER A 207 11.03 -24.35 -10.68
N LYS A 208 11.60 -24.32 -9.46
CA LYS A 208 11.86 -25.53 -8.65
C LYS A 208 10.85 -25.75 -7.53
N ILE A 209 9.85 -24.89 -7.41
CA ILE A 209 8.79 -25.05 -6.42
C ILE A 209 7.82 -26.13 -6.89
N ARG A 210 7.51 -27.04 -6.00
CA ARG A 210 6.58 -28.13 -6.26
C ARG A 210 5.14 -27.63 -6.26
N ASP A 211 4.34 -28.10 -7.22
CA ASP A 211 2.92 -27.80 -7.30
C ASP A 211 2.15 -28.50 -6.17
N TYR A 212 1.30 -27.76 -5.49
CA TYR A 212 0.17 -28.27 -4.75
C TYR A 212 -1.04 -28.35 -5.66
N LEU A 213 -1.61 -29.51 -5.80
CA LEU A 213 -2.71 -29.77 -6.73
C LEU A 213 -4.05 -29.52 -6.03
N MET A 214 -4.61 -28.33 -6.24
CA MET A 214 -5.93 -27.96 -5.71
C MET A 214 -7.02 -28.48 -6.62
N LEU A 215 -8.09 -29.03 -6.03
CA LEU A 215 -9.26 -29.48 -6.79
C LEU A 215 -10.30 -28.35 -6.88
N ASN A 216 -10.63 -27.93 -8.09
CA ASN A 216 -11.74 -27.03 -8.32
C ASN A 216 -13.01 -27.84 -8.60
N THR A 217 -14.03 -27.63 -7.78
CA THR A 217 -15.31 -28.37 -7.85
C THR A 217 -16.50 -27.47 -8.15
N THR A 218 -16.28 -26.17 -8.42
CA THR A 218 -17.35 -25.17 -8.52
C THR A 218 -17.52 -24.54 -9.90
N ASP A 219 -16.47 -24.46 -10.70
CA ASP A 219 -16.50 -23.68 -11.95
C ASP A 219 -16.89 -24.52 -13.18
N SER A 220 -17.06 -25.82 -13.02
CA SER A 220 -17.45 -26.74 -14.08
C SER A 220 -18.26 -27.92 -13.53
N VAL A 221 -19.02 -28.60 -14.41
CA VAL A 221 -19.75 -29.84 -14.07
C VAL A 221 -18.77 -30.93 -13.61
N TYR A 222 -17.61 -31.02 -14.26
CA TYR A 222 -16.53 -31.93 -13.83
C TYR A 222 -15.45 -31.15 -13.12
N SER A 223 -15.02 -31.64 -11.96
CA SER A 223 -13.89 -31.08 -11.24
C SER A 223 -12.60 -31.20 -12.05
N TYR A 224 -11.71 -30.23 -11.85
CA TYR A 224 -10.38 -30.21 -12.46
C TYR A 224 -9.32 -29.71 -11.48
N VAL A 225 -8.05 -29.99 -11.79
CA VAL A 225 -6.92 -29.63 -10.94
C VAL A 225 -6.40 -28.25 -11.31
N ILE A 226 -6.19 -27.42 -10.28
CA ILE A 226 -5.45 -26.15 -10.37
C ILE A 226 -4.09 -26.34 -9.68
N PRO A 227 -2.97 -26.37 -10.41
CA PRO A 227 -1.65 -26.43 -9.82
C PRO A 227 -1.28 -25.05 -9.24
N VAL A 228 -0.70 -25.04 -8.04
CA VAL A 228 -0.21 -23.84 -7.36
C VAL A 228 1.18 -24.12 -6.84
N GLU A 229 2.14 -23.22 -7.13
CA GLU A 229 3.51 -23.30 -6.60
C GLU A 229 3.47 -23.02 -5.08
N TYR A 230 3.40 -24.10 -4.31
CA TYR A 230 3.17 -24.06 -2.88
C TYR A 230 4.23 -24.90 -2.15
N PRO A 231 5.32 -24.29 -1.67
CA PRO A 231 6.30 -24.99 -0.86
C PRO A 231 5.70 -25.26 0.53
N LYS A 232 5.64 -26.54 0.91
CA LYS A 232 5.23 -26.94 2.25
C LYS A 232 6.33 -26.65 3.27
N VAL A 233 5.96 -26.64 4.55
CA VAL A 233 6.91 -26.51 5.66
C VAL A 233 8.11 -27.44 5.49
N GLY A 234 9.31 -26.90 5.66
CA GLY A 234 10.57 -27.61 5.48
C GLY A 234 11.12 -27.65 4.05
N GLN A 235 10.38 -27.15 3.06
CA GLN A 235 10.88 -26.99 1.68
C GLN A 235 11.55 -25.63 1.48
N ASP A 236 12.47 -25.55 0.52
CA ASP A 236 13.09 -24.28 0.15
C ASP A 236 12.08 -23.35 -0.52
N PRO A 237 12.12 -22.04 -0.24
CA PRO A 237 11.35 -21.04 -0.95
C PRO A 237 11.94 -20.76 -2.35
N SER A 238 11.22 -20.00 -3.16
CA SER A 238 11.70 -19.49 -4.44
C SER A 238 12.95 -18.61 -4.23
N PRO A 239 14.06 -18.88 -4.93
CA PRO A 239 15.17 -17.95 -4.99
C PRO A 239 14.69 -16.58 -5.46
N THR A 240 15.05 -15.54 -4.71
CA THR A 240 14.63 -14.17 -5.02
C THR A 240 15.82 -13.26 -5.06
N ARG A 241 15.86 -12.37 -6.04
CA ARG A 241 16.87 -11.32 -6.18
C ARG A 241 16.22 -10.00 -6.53
N ALA A 242 16.91 -8.91 -6.25
CA ALA A 242 16.51 -7.57 -6.63
C ALA A 242 17.52 -6.95 -7.59
N GLY A 243 17.04 -6.16 -8.52
CA GLY A 243 17.89 -5.53 -9.53
C GLY A 243 17.37 -4.19 -9.98
N ILE A 244 18.19 -3.45 -10.71
CA ILE A 244 17.91 -2.12 -11.23
C ILE A 244 18.07 -2.14 -12.74
N VAL A 245 17.09 -1.60 -13.44
CA VAL A 245 17.08 -1.51 -14.91
C VAL A 245 16.78 -0.07 -15.35
N SER A 246 17.41 0.38 -16.45
CA SER A 246 17.09 1.66 -17.08
C SER A 246 15.71 1.62 -17.71
N VAL A 247 14.98 2.74 -17.67
CA VAL A 247 13.69 2.89 -18.38
C VAL A 247 13.82 2.80 -19.90
N THR A 248 15.04 2.92 -20.43
CA THR A 248 15.35 2.74 -21.85
C THR A 248 15.63 1.28 -22.23
N GLY A 249 15.52 0.37 -21.25
CA GLY A 249 15.91 -1.04 -21.41
C GLY A 249 17.41 -1.27 -21.19
N GLY A 250 17.86 -2.45 -21.57
CA GLY A 250 19.25 -2.90 -21.38
C GLY A 250 19.39 -3.91 -20.23
N PRO A 251 20.63 -4.28 -19.86
CA PRO A 251 20.86 -5.30 -18.84
C PRO A 251 20.48 -4.82 -17.44
N THR A 252 19.85 -5.70 -16.67
CA THR A 252 19.58 -5.47 -15.25
C THR A 252 20.88 -5.53 -14.45
N ARG A 253 21.10 -4.53 -13.60
CA ARG A 253 22.13 -4.55 -12.57
C ARG A 253 21.57 -5.22 -11.30
N TRP A 254 22.02 -6.42 -11.06
CA TRP A 254 21.62 -7.16 -9.87
C TRP A 254 22.32 -6.62 -8.62
N LEU A 255 21.57 -6.51 -7.53
CA LEU A 255 22.09 -6.11 -6.21
C LEU A 255 22.81 -7.31 -5.58
N ALA A 256 24.04 -7.09 -5.10
CA ALA A 256 24.89 -8.13 -4.54
C ALA A 256 24.52 -8.44 -3.06
N ILE A 257 23.29 -8.88 -2.85
CA ILE A 257 22.82 -9.29 -1.50
C ILE A 257 23.49 -10.60 -1.12
N PRO A 258 24.17 -10.67 0.04
CA PRO A 258 24.92 -11.85 0.44
C PRO A 258 24.03 -13.01 0.88
N GLY A 259 24.54 -14.24 0.78
CA GLY A 259 23.89 -15.46 1.22
C GLY A 259 23.26 -16.29 0.08
N ASP A 260 22.75 -17.49 0.44
CA ASP A 260 22.01 -18.34 -0.49
C ASP A 260 20.59 -17.79 -0.65
N SER A 261 20.19 -17.48 -1.87
CA SER A 261 18.87 -16.93 -2.18
C SER A 261 17.70 -17.87 -1.85
N ARG A 262 17.97 -19.15 -1.57
CA ARG A 262 16.96 -20.11 -1.07
C ARG A 262 16.90 -20.16 0.46
N GLN A 263 17.78 -19.43 1.14
CA GLN A 263 17.85 -19.37 2.59
C GLN A 263 17.58 -17.98 3.15
N HIS A 264 16.99 -17.11 2.32
CA HIS A 264 16.54 -15.79 2.74
C HIS A 264 15.31 -15.31 1.94
N TYR A 265 14.69 -14.25 2.43
CA TYR A 265 13.64 -13.51 1.76
C TYR A 265 14.04 -12.04 1.63
N LEU A 266 13.64 -11.39 0.53
CA LEU A 266 13.83 -9.96 0.27
C LEU A 266 12.45 -9.30 0.32
N THR A 267 12.07 -8.76 1.46
CA THR A 267 10.68 -8.41 1.76
C THR A 267 10.33 -6.96 1.49
N ARG A 268 11.30 -6.06 1.58
CA ARG A 268 11.08 -4.62 1.45
C ARG A 268 12.18 -3.98 0.63
N MET A 269 11.83 -3.05 -0.23
CA MET A 269 12.79 -2.27 -1.02
C MET A 269 12.20 -0.91 -1.37
N GLU A 270 13.00 0.14 -1.24
CA GLU A 270 12.63 1.48 -1.67
C GLU A 270 13.86 2.30 -2.06
N TRP A 271 13.67 3.28 -2.93
CA TRP A 271 14.69 4.26 -3.24
C TRP A 271 14.85 5.27 -2.10
N PHE A 272 16.07 5.72 -1.87
CA PHE A 272 16.28 6.95 -1.12
C PHE A 272 15.62 8.12 -1.87
N PRO A 273 15.01 9.10 -1.17
CA PRO A 273 14.32 10.21 -1.82
C PRO A 273 15.18 11.04 -2.79
N ASN A 274 16.50 11.05 -2.59
CA ASN A 274 17.46 11.71 -3.48
C ASN A 274 17.96 10.83 -4.65
N GLY A 275 17.47 9.59 -4.75
CA GLY A 275 17.87 8.64 -5.81
C GLY A 275 19.28 8.06 -5.69
N SER A 276 20.03 8.38 -4.63
CA SER A 276 21.45 7.97 -4.49
C SER A 276 21.65 6.48 -4.26
N SER A 277 20.67 5.82 -3.67
CA SER A 277 20.74 4.42 -3.23
C SER A 277 19.36 3.78 -3.15
N VAL A 278 19.37 2.47 -3.00
CA VAL A 278 18.17 1.67 -2.67
C VAL A 278 18.38 1.05 -1.30
N ILE A 279 17.38 1.12 -0.41
CA ILE A 279 17.35 0.33 0.82
C ILE A 279 16.58 -0.96 0.58
N LEU A 280 17.06 -2.06 1.17
CA LEU A 280 16.47 -3.39 1.00
C LEU A 280 16.55 -4.18 2.30
N GLU A 281 15.46 -4.87 2.65
CA GLU A 281 15.39 -5.80 3.78
C GLU A 281 15.61 -7.24 3.33
N GLN A 282 16.48 -7.95 4.05
CA GLN A 282 16.68 -9.39 3.96
C GLN A 282 16.29 -10.05 5.27
N LEU A 283 15.34 -10.98 5.25
CA LEU A 283 15.08 -11.92 6.34
C LEU A 283 15.79 -13.25 6.07
N ASN A 284 16.36 -13.87 7.09
CA ASN A 284 16.83 -15.25 6.96
C ASN A 284 15.64 -16.23 6.83
N ARG A 285 15.91 -17.46 6.40
CA ARG A 285 14.88 -18.51 6.19
C ARG A 285 14.03 -18.79 7.42
N LYS A 286 14.59 -18.67 8.63
CA LYS A 286 13.88 -18.85 9.92
C LYS A 286 13.09 -17.60 10.34
N GLN A 287 13.24 -16.48 9.61
CA GLN A 287 12.59 -15.20 9.92
C GLN A 287 12.88 -14.67 11.33
N ASN A 288 14.02 -15.02 11.89
CA ASN A 288 14.48 -14.55 13.21
C ASN A 288 15.71 -13.65 13.15
N GLN A 289 16.13 -13.29 11.94
CA GLN A 289 17.14 -12.27 11.68
C GLN A 289 16.71 -11.42 10.48
N SER A 290 16.64 -10.10 10.66
CA SER A 290 16.45 -9.10 9.63
C SER A 290 17.72 -8.29 9.45
N LYS A 291 18.10 -8.02 8.18
CA LYS A 291 19.20 -7.14 7.83
C LYS A 291 18.75 -6.12 6.82
N LEU A 292 19.12 -4.86 7.06
CA LEU A 292 18.90 -3.79 6.11
C LEU A 292 20.20 -3.49 5.37
N PHE A 293 20.09 -3.41 4.04
CA PHE A 293 21.21 -3.07 3.16
C PHE A 293 20.94 -1.76 2.44
N VAL A 294 21.95 -0.91 2.37
CA VAL A 294 22.00 0.21 1.42
C VAL A 294 22.75 -0.23 0.19
N CYS A 295 22.06 -0.22 -0.94
CA CYS A 295 22.55 -0.74 -2.21
C CYS A 295 22.86 0.41 -3.17
N ASN A 296 24.05 0.36 -3.80
CA ASN A 296 24.46 1.32 -4.82
C ASN A 296 23.82 0.96 -6.17
N PRO A 297 23.00 1.85 -6.78
CA PRO A 297 22.30 1.53 -8.02
C PRO A 297 23.20 1.40 -9.24
N THR A 298 24.41 1.97 -9.19
CA THR A 298 25.36 1.92 -10.32
C THR A 298 26.24 0.67 -10.29
N THR A 299 26.70 0.25 -9.09
CA THR A 299 27.63 -0.89 -8.95
C THR A 299 26.93 -2.18 -8.55
N GLY A 300 25.74 -2.09 -7.94
CA GLY A 300 25.03 -3.20 -7.32
C GLY A 300 25.57 -3.58 -5.94
N ALA A 301 26.61 -2.90 -5.43
CA ALA A 301 27.17 -3.19 -4.10
C ALA A 301 26.13 -2.97 -3.00
N ALA A 302 26.04 -3.91 -2.05
CA ALA A 302 25.11 -3.89 -0.93
C ALA A 302 25.87 -3.85 0.40
N ASN A 303 25.65 -2.81 1.19
CA ASN A 303 26.29 -2.60 2.48
C ASN A 303 25.27 -2.75 3.61
N PRO A 304 25.49 -3.63 4.60
CA PRO A 304 24.58 -3.77 5.72
C PRO A 304 24.67 -2.53 6.63
N ILE A 305 23.52 -2.00 7.06
CA ILE A 305 23.44 -0.83 7.94
C ILE A 305 22.75 -1.12 9.27
N HIS A 306 21.88 -2.12 9.31
CA HIS A 306 21.14 -2.49 10.52
C HIS A 306 20.91 -3.99 10.56
N THR A 307 20.93 -4.57 11.76
CA THR A 307 20.62 -5.99 11.97
C THR A 307 19.76 -6.12 13.22
N GLU A 308 18.67 -6.83 13.08
CA GLU A 308 17.79 -7.21 14.17
C GLU A 308 17.72 -8.72 14.29
N THR A 309 17.70 -9.25 15.51
CA THR A 309 17.57 -10.68 15.79
C THR A 309 16.51 -10.89 16.86
N ASN A 310 15.82 -12.01 16.78
CA ASN A 310 14.87 -12.44 17.80
C ASN A 310 15.08 -13.92 18.10
N THR A 311 14.76 -14.36 19.30
CA THR A 311 14.84 -15.79 19.70
C THR A 311 13.70 -16.61 19.09
N THR A 312 12.61 -15.98 18.71
CA THR A 312 11.43 -16.59 18.08
C THR A 312 11.36 -16.24 16.59
N TRP A 313 10.71 -15.15 16.24
CA TRP A 313 10.62 -14.64 14.86
C TRP A 313 10.53 -13.12 14.86
N ILE A 314 10.76 -12.51 13.70
CA ILE A 314 10.58 -11.09 13.44
C ILE A 314 9.34 -10.91 12.56
N ASP A 315 8.38 -10.10 13.00
CA ASP A 315 7.26 -9.68 12.18
C ASP A 315 7.69 -8.54 11.25
N SER A 316 7.87 -8.86 9.98
CA SER A 316 8.41 -7.92 8.97
C SER A 316 7.35 -7.05 8.31
N LYS A 317 6.17 -6.91 8.89
CA LYS A 317 5.13 -6.05 8.32
C LYS A 317 5.59 -4.60 8.32
N ALA A 318 5.83 -4.09 7.14
CA ALA A 318 6.41 -2.77 6.91
C ALA A 318 5.50 -1.62 7.29
N ARG A 319 4.29 -1.71 6.84
CA ARG A 319 3.21 -0.81 7.22
C ARG A 319 2.15 -1.65 7.91
N TRP A 320 2.12 -1.65 9.12
CA TRP A 320 1.16 -1.63 10.19
C TRP A 320 -0.29 -2.05 9.88
N ASN A 321 -0.69 -2.30 8.64
CA ASN A 321 -2.00 -2.81 8.23
C ASN A 321 -1.85 -3.65 6.95
N ASP A 322 -2.92 -4.27 6.47
CA ASP A 322 -2.94 -5.25 5.37
C ASP A 322 -2.61 -4.70 3.96
N GLY A 323 -1.94 -3.54 3.87
CA GLY A 323 -1.42 -3.01 2.61
C GLY A 323 -0.20 -3.77 2.11
N ASP A 324 0.31 -3.40 0.93
CA ASP A 324 1.57 -3.92 0.42
C ASP A 324 2.73 -3.40 1.27
N PRO A 325 3.47 -4.25 2.00
CA PRO A 325 4.52 -3.86 2.92
C PRO A 325 5.85 -3.54 2.25
N SER A 326 5.95 -3.64 0.94
CA SER A 326 7.21 -3.50 0.23
C SER A 326 7.78 -2.06 0.20
N GLY A 327 6.99 -1.06 0.65
CA GLY A 327 7.41 0.34 0.73
C GLY A 327 8.18 0.72 1.98
N TRP A 328 8.55 1.99 2.10
CA TRP A 328 9.39 2.55 3.15
C TRP A 328 8.84 3.90 3.64
N GLU A 329 9.01 4.22 4.91
CA GLU A 329 8.63 5.53 5.46
C GLU A 329 9.87 6.35 5.79
N TRP A 330 10.24 7.23 4.87
CA TRP A 330 11.37 8.15 5.04
C TRP A 330 11.00 9.37 5.89
N LEU A 331 11.98 9.88 6.61
CA LEU A 331 11.91 11.13 7.40
C LEU A 331 13.07 12.04 7.03
N ASP A 332 12.87 13.35 7.22
CA ASP A 332 13.87 14.39 7.01
C ASP A 332 14.55 14.33 5.63
N GLY A 333 13.76 14.08 4.60
CA GLY A 333 14.27 13.96 3.23
C GLY A 333 15.21 12.76 3.02
N GLY A 334 14.99 11.66 3.74
CA GLY A 334 15.76 10.42 3.62
C GLY A 334 16.96 10.33 4.55
N LYS A 335 17.08 11.20 5.56
CA LYS A 335 18.15 11.14 6.58
C LYS A 335 17.86 10.11 7.66
N SER A 336 16.62 9.72 7.83
CA SER A 336 16.16 8.68 8.74
C SER A 336 14.86 8.03 8.22
N PHE A 337 14.45 6.96 8.87
CA PHE A 337 13.20 6.25 8.52
C PHE A 337 12.52 5.71 9.78
N LEU A 338 11.24 5.42 9.68
CA LEU A 338 10.50 4.70 10.71
C LEU A 338 10.70 3.19 10.58
N TRP A 339 10.81 2.55 11.72
CA TRP A 339 10.94 1.11 11.85
C TRP A 339 10.03 0.60 12.96
N VAL A 340 9.27 -0.45 12.70
CA VAL A 340 8.47 -1.13 13.72
C VAL A 340 9.16 -2.41 14.12
N SER A 341 9.35 -2.63 15.42
CA SER A 341 10.07 -3.77 15.95
C SER A 341 9.54 -4.17 17.30
N GLU A 342 9.67 -5.47 17.62
CA GLU A 342 9.34 -6.08 18.91
C GLU A 342 10.60 -6.41 19.74
N LYS A 343 11.76 -5.85 19.38
CA LYS A 343 13.06 -6.19 19.92
C LYS A 343 13.25 -5.91 21.41
N ASP A 344 12.44 -5.02 21.98
CA ASP A 344 12.45 -4.71 23.42
C ASP A 344 11.34 -5.44 24.21
N GLY A 345 10.66 -6.39 23.57
CA GLY A 345 9.58 -7.20 24.17
C GLY A 345 8.18 -6.67 23.91
N TRP A 346 8.04 -5.51 23.27
CA TRP A 346 6.79 -4.90 22.85
C TRP A 346 6.88 -4.41 21.40
N ARG A 347 5.76 -4.35 20.71
CA ARG A 347 5.73 -3.78 19.35
C ARG A 347 5.74 -2.26 19.42
N HIS A 348 6.87 -1.69 19.06
CA HIS A 348 7.11 -0.25 19.15
C HIS A 348 7.55 0.37 17.83
N ILE A 349 7.44 1.70 17.76
CA ILE A 349 7.96 2.51 16.66
C ILE A 349 9.31 3.05 17.03
N TYR A 350 10.27 2.85 16.14
CA TYR A 350 11.63 3.40 16.21
C TYR A 350 11.87 4.37 15.05
N ARG A 351 12.71 5.34 15.26
CA ARG A 351 13.31 6.15 14.23
C ARG A 351 14.77 5.74 14.10
N ILE A 352 15.21 5.35 12.89
CA ILE A 352 16.58 4.91 12.62
C ILE A 352 17.19 5.86 11.61
N SER A 353 18.47 6.29 11.83
CA SER A 353 19.23 7.08 10.85
C SER A 353 19.48 6.26 9.58
N ALA A 354 19.58 6.93 8.44
CA ALA A 354 19.78 6.29 7.13
C ALA A 354 21.07 5.44 7.01
N ASP A 355 22.05 5.69 7.88
CA ASP A 355 23.28 4.90 8.01
C ASP A 355 23.21 3.82 9.09
N GLY A 356 22.06 3.66 9.75
CA GLY A 356 21.80 2.65 10.79
C GLY A 356 22.48 2.90 12.14
N LYS A 357 23.22 4.02 12.33
CA LYS A 357 24.05 4.24 13.53
C LYS A 357 23.30 4.85 14.71
N GLN A 358 22.20 5.53 14.46
CA GLN A 358 21.40 6.17 15.50
C GLN A 358 19.99 5.60 15.48
N GLU A 359 19.50 5.31 16.66
CA GLU A 359 18.16 4.78 16.86
C GLU A 359 17.48 5.49 18.03
N THR A 360 16.21 5.81 17.85
CA THR A 360 15.38 6.46 18.88
C THR A 360 14.05 5.73 19.00
N LEU A 361 13.73 5.24 20.19
CA LEU A 361 12.42 4.68 20.51
C LEU A 361 11.39 5.81 20.65
N LEU A 362 10.33 5.78 19.84
CA LEU A 362 9.30 6.82 19.82
C LEU A 362 8.09 6.51 20.72
N THR A 363 7.84 5.24 21.01
CA THR A 363 6.64 4.78 21.74
C THR A 363 7.01 3.93 22.96
N PRO A 364 7.83 4.45 23.91
CA PRO A 364 8.25 3.66 25.07
C PRO A 364 7.07 3.32 25.98
N GLY A 365 7.07 2.11 26.54
CA GLY A 365 6.04 1.65 27.48
C GLY A 365 5.83 0.15 27.44
N ASN A 366 4.96 -0.38 28.30
CA ASN A 366 4.63 -1.80 28.37
C ASN A 366 3.32 -2.07 27.58
N TYR A 367 3.34 -1.83 26.28
CA TYR A 367 2.19 -2.01 25.39
C TYR A 367 2.62 -2.15 23.94
N ASP A 368 1.80 -2.83 23.15
CA ASP A 368 1.97 -2.91 21.70
C ASP A 368 1.27 -1.77 20.97
N ILE A 369 1.89 -1.25 19.93
CA ILE A 369 1.15 -0.52 18.91
C ILE A 369 0.40 -1.51 18.03
N ALA A 370 -0.85 -1.19 17.67
CA ALA A 370 -1.65 -2.00 16.76
C ALA A 370 -1.40 -1.61 15.29
N SER A 371 -1.31 -0.29 15.03
CA SER A 371 -1.09 0.26 13.68
C SER A 371 -0.50 1.67 13.76
N VAL A 372 0.19 2.10 12.71
CA VAL A 372 0.57 3.49 12.48
C VAL A 372 -0.40 4.09 11.46
N GLU A 373 -1.07 5.15 11.82
CA GLU A 373 -2.14 5.74 11.02
C GLU A 373 -1.65 6.89 10.12
N LEU A 374 -0.71 7.69 10.63
CA LEU A 374 -0.17 8.84 9.90
C LEU A 374 1.19 9.24 10.43
N VAL A 375 2.11 9.53 9.54
CA VAL A 375 3.34 10.26 9.81
C VAL A 375 3.15 11.69 9.31
N ASP A 376 3.02 12.62 10.26
CA ASP A 376 2.92 14.05 9.98
C ASP A 376 4.29 14.70 10.18
N GLU A 377 5.14 14.65 9.16
CA GLU A 377 6.49 15.19 9.21
C GLU A 377 6.51 16.72 9.40
N PRO A 378 5.68 17.52 8.72
CA PRO A 378 5.57 18.94 9.00
C PRO A 378 5.17 19.26 10.44
N GLY A 379 4.22 18.51 11.00
CA GLY A 379 3.80 18.63 12.42
C GLY A 379 4.74 17.94 13.39
N LYS A 380 5.78 17.23 12.90
CA LYS A 380 6.76 16.46 13.69
C LYS A 380 6.12 15.42 14.61
N GLN A 381 5.07 14.76 14.15
CA GLN A 381 4.32 13.78 14.93
C GLN A 381 4.05 12.50 14.14
N VAL A 382 3.87 11.41 14.88
CA VAL A 382 3.31 10.16 14.36
C VAL A 382 2.05 9.83 15.14
N TYR A 383 1.00 9.44 14.41
CA TYR A 383 -0.26 8.97 14.97
C TYR A 383 -0.32 7.45 14.85
N PHE A 384 -0.75 6.79 15.92
CA PHE A 384 -0.80 5.34 15.98
C PHE A 384 -1.95 4.86 16.86
N VAL A 385 -2.42 3.66 16.63
CA VAL A 385 -3.40 2.98 17.48
C VAL A 385 -2.68 2.06 18.44
N ALA A 386 -3.06 2.12 19.72
CA ALA A 386 -2.46 1.30 20.77
C ALA A 386 -3.45 1.06 21.92
N SER A 387 -3.05 0.22 22.88
CA SER A 387 -3.88 -0.16 24.04
C SER A 387 -3.14 -0.06 25.38
N PRO A 388 -2.41 1.04 25.68
CA PRO A 388 -1.62 1.13 26.91
C PRO A 388 -2.47 1.15 28.20
N ASP A 389 -3.70 1.69 28.12
CA ASP A 389 -4.57 1.85 29.28
C ASP A 389 -5.47 0.63 29.53
N GLN A 390 -5.87 -0.05 28.46
CA GLN A 390 -6.82 -1.16 28.50
C GLN A 390 -6.55 -2.16 27.37
N PRO A 391 -5.98 -3.34 27.64
CA PRO A 391 -5.54 -4.30 26.62
C PRO A 391 -6.65 -4.79 25.66
N LEU A 392 -7.90 -4.76 26.10
CA LEU A 392 -9.05 -5.19 25.30
C LEU A 392 -9.64 -4.11 24.41
N GLN A 393 -9.07 -2.90 24.42
CA GLN A 393 -9.59 -1.75 23.71
C GLN A 393 -8.48 -1.09 22.87
N ARG A 394 -8.84 -0.32 21.86
CA ARG A 394 -7.89 0.34 20.95
C ARG A 394 -8.21 1.81 20.82
N TYR A 395 -7.17 2.64 20.97
CA TYR A 395 -7.30 4.09 20.99
C TYR A 395 -6.23 4.75 20.12
N LEU A 396 -6.54 5.90 19.55
CA LEU A 396 -5.59 6.73 18.82
C LEU A 396 -4.71 7.52 19.78
N TYR A 397 -3.42 7.43 19.56
CA TYR A 397 -2.37 8.20 20.24
C TYR A 397 -1.55 8.98 19.21
N ARG A 398 -0.81 9.94 19.69
CA ARG A 398 0.25 10.61 18.94
C ARG A 398 1.49 10.81 19.79
N THR A 399 2.65 10.83 19.16
CA THR A 399 3.92 11.14 19.79
C THR A 399 4.81 11.94 18.84
N ARG A 400 5.88 12.51 19.37
CA ARG A 400 6.83 13.31 18.59
C ARG A 400 7.81 12.42 17.83
N LEU A 401 8.19 12.83 16.62
CA LEU A 401 9.19 12.14 15.80
C LEU A 401 10.62 12.27 16.31
N ASP A 402 10.89 13.15 17.30
CA ASP A 402 12.19 13.29 17.96
C ASP A 402 12.35 12.42 19.22
N GLY A 403 11.33 11.62 19.57
CA GLY A 403 11.32 10.75 20.75
C GLY A 403 11.23 11.48 22.09
N LYS A 404 11.02 12.81 22.08
CA LYS A 404 10.92 13.59 23.32
C LYS A 404 9.48 13.67 23.81
N GLY A 405 9.28 13.35 25.08
CA GLY A 405 7.96 13.40 25.72
C GLY A 405 7.24 12.06 25.72
N LYS A 406 6.03 12.07 26.23
CA LYS A 406 5.14 10.88 26.28
C LYS A 406 4.13 10.90 25.15
N ALA A 407 3.69 9.73 24.71
CA ALA A 407 2.55 9.61 23.84
C ALA A 407 1.29 10.20 24.49
N THR A 408 0.52 10.92 23.70
CA THR A 408 -0.73 11.56 24.14
C THR A 408 -1.91 10.87 23.45
N ARG A 409 -2.89 10.43 24.23
CA ARG A 409 -4.13 9.88 23.72
C ARG A 409 -4.95 10.98 23.03
N VAL A 410 -5.41 10.71 21.82
CA VAL A 410 -6.27 11.58 20.99
C VAL A 410 -7.72 11.18 21.14
N THR A 411 -8.01 9.89 21.19
CA THR A 411 -9.37 9.39 21.48
C THR A 411 -9.80 9.87 22.87
N PRO A 412 -10.98 10.50 23.03
CA PRO A 412 -11.47 10.98 24.34
C PRO A 412 -11.49 9.88 25.40
N MET A 413 -11.15 10.25 26.64
CA MET A 413 -11.06 9.30 27.76
C MET A 413 -12.38 8.59 28.07
N GLY A 414 -13.51 9.27 27.85
CA GLY A 414 -14.85 8.69 28.09
C GLY A 414 -15.36 7.74 27.03
N MET A 415 -14.62 7.55 25.91
CA MET A 415 -15.04 6.66 24.83
C MET A 415 -14.33 5.30 24.94
N ALA A 416 -14.90 4.41 25.76
CA ALA A 416 -14.40 3.06 25.94
C ALA A 416 -14.83 2.15 24.78
N GLY A 417 -13.88 1.44 24.13
CA GLY A 417 -14.17 0.54 23.02
C GLY A 417 -13.02 0.35 22.06
N THR A 418 -13.34 -0.17 20.88
CA THR A 418 -12.37 -0.35 19.78
C THR A 418 -12.59 0.75 18.74
N HIS A 419 -11.52 1.47 18.48
CA HIS A 419 -11.50 2.59 17.54
C HIS A 419 -10.61 2.30 16.35
N THR A 420 -11.04 2.73 15.17
CA THR A 420 -10.25 2.72 13.93
C THR A 420 -10.24 4.11 13.33
N TYR A 421 -9.15 4.46 12.66
CA TYR A 421 -8.99 5.78 12.08
C TYR A 421 -8.40 5.70 10.68
N THR A 422 -8.89 6.55 9.78
CA THR A 422 -8.24 6.86 8.52
C THR A 422 -8.03 8.36 8.49
N LEU A 423 -6.79 8.80 8.71
CA LEU A 423 -6.46 10.21 8.86
C LEU A 423 -6.23 10.89 7.51
N SER A 424 -6.64 12.15 7.42
CA SER A 424 -6.24 13.03 6.31
C SER A 424 -4.77 13.47 6.45
N PRO A 425 -4.09 13.86 5.36
CA PRO A 425 -2.78 14.50 5.43
C PRO A 425 -2.77 15.65 6.45
N GLY A 426 -1.73 15.71 7.29
CA GLY A 426 -1.62 16.68 8.38
C GLY A 426 -2.55 16.43 9.58
N GLY A 427 -3.29 15.31 9.60
CA GLY A 427 -4.05 14.85 10.76
C GLY A 427 -5.15 15.80 11.24
N LYS A 428 -5.76 16.56 10.33
CA LYS A 428 -6.83 17.53 10.67
C LYS A 428 -8.22 16.90 10.69
N LEU A 429 -8.44 15.90 9.85
CA LEU A 429 -9.68 15.15 9.71
C LEU A 429 -9.39 13.66 9.81
N ALA A 430 -10.38 12.90 10.25
CA ALA A 430 -10.34 11.45 10.19
C ALA A 430 -11.72 10.84 9.93
N LEU A 431 -11.75 9.75 9.18
CA LEU A 431 -12.85 8.81 9.25
C LEU A 431 -12.63 7.95 10.48
N HIS A 432 -13.49 8.11 11.47
CA HIS A 432 -13.44 7.40 12.74
C HIS A 432 -14.44 6.26 12.73
N GLY A 433 -14.00 5.06 13.04
CA GLY A 433 -14.83 3.91 13.32
C GLY A 433 -14.83 3.59 14.81
N PHE A 434 -16.00 3.25 15.34
CA PHE A 434 -16.16 2.92 16.76
C PHE A 434 -17.06 1.71 16.93
N SER A 435 -16.70 0.81 17.84
CA SER A 435 -17.57 -0.24 18.32
C SER A 435 -17.22 -0.63 19.77
N SER A 436 -18.21 -1.15 20.50
CA SER A 436 -18.02 -1.74 21.82
C SER A 436 -18.93 -2.96 21.97
N TYR A 437 -18.83 -3.67 23.09
CA TYR A 437 -19.75 -4.77 23.38
C TYR A 437 -21.23 -4.35 23.34
N GLN A 438 -21.52 -3.10 23.75
CA GLN A 438 -22.87 -2.55 23.82
C GLN A 438 -23.23 -1.63 22.65
N THR A 439 -22.27 -1.31 21.77
CA THR A 439 -22.46 -0.36 20.68
C THR A 439 -22.11 -1.01 19.34
N PRO A 440 -23.08 -1.18 18.43
CA PRO A 440 -22.81 -1.66 17.08
C PRO A 440 -21.79 -0.77 16.36
N PRO A 441 -21.06 -1.30 15.34
CA PRO A 441 -20.11 -0.51 14.56
C PRO A 441 -20.75 0.75 13.98
N ALA A 442 -20.16 1.90 14.28
CA ALA A 442 -20.54 3.20 13.75
C ALA A 442 -19.33 3.85 13.07
N ARG A 443 -19.57 4.72 12.09
CA ARG A 443 -18.55 5.50 11.39
C ARG A 443 -19.00 6.95 11.28
N GLU A 444 -18.04 7.87 11.47
CA GLU A 444 -18.28 9.30 11.37
C GLU A 444 -17.03 10.03 10.90
N TRP A 445 -17.21 11.18 10.30
CA TRP A 445 -16.11 12.10 10.03
C TRP A 445 -15.90 13.01 11.24
N ILE A 446 -14.68 13.15 11.69
CA ILE A 446 -14.31 13.95 12.85
C ILE A 446 -13.19 14.94 12.55
N ASN A 447 -13.22 16.05 13.27
CA ASN A 447 -12.12 17.01 13.36
C ASN A 447 -11.09 16.53 14.41
N LEU A 448 -9.80 16.62 14.09
CA LEU A 448 -8.71 16.32 15.00
C LEU A 448 -7.88 17.57 15.30
N PRO A 449 -7.27 17.67 16.48
CA PRO A 449 -7.28 16.69 17.58
C PRO A 449 -8.50 16.79 18.50
N ALA A 450 -9.46 17.69 18.23
CA ALA A 450 -10.60 17.94 19.11
C ALA A 450 -11.56 16.75 19.23
N HIS A 451 -11.50 15.81 18.29
CA HIS A 451 -12.36 14.61 18.20
C HIS A 451 -13.86 14.97 18.19
N THR A 452 -14.22 16.00 17.42
CA THR A 452 -15.61 16.46 17.26
C THR A 452 -16.14 16.09 15.88
N PRO A 453 -17.41 15.71 15.74
CA PRO A 453 -18.00 15.45 14.42
C PRO A 453 -17.79 16.61 13.45
N VAL A 454 -17.62 16.29 12.18
CA VAL A 454 -17.71 17.26 11.10
C VAL A 454 -19.18 17.46 10.80
N ASN A 455 -19.65 18.70 10.87
CA ASN A 455 -21.05 19.09 10.66
C ASN A 455 -21.49 18.93 9.21
#